data_6412eac58942f5e11d72d9a66e4cc9c7
#
_entry.id   6412eac58942f5e11d72d9a66e4cc9c7
#
_cell.length_a   1.000
_cell.length_b   1.000
_cell.length_c   1.000
_cell.angle_alpha   90.00
_cell.angle_beta   90.00
_cell.angle_gamma   90.00
#
_symmetry.space_group_name_H-M   'P 1'
#
loop_
_entity.id
_entity.type
_entity.pdbx_description
1 polymer ?
#
loop_
_entity_poly.entity_id
_entity_poly.type
_entity_poly.pdbx_seq_one_letter_code
_entity_poly.pdbx_strand_id
1 'polypeptide(L)' 'MPTVLRLLNWRFHFYSDEGSEPPHTHVDAGDGECKFRLSPVVLARASRIKAHELRTIEAVVIEREAFFLEKWHEFFGR' A
#
# COMPACT_ATOMS: atom_id res chain seq x y z
N MET A 1 6.63 -4.43 -11.72
CA MET A 1 5.86 -3.97 -10.57
C MET A 1 6.53 -4.45 -9.29
N PRO A 2 7.16 -3.55 -8.54
CA PRO A 2 7.95 -3.98 -7.39
C PRO A 2 7.09 -4.34 -6.19
N THR A 3 7.38 -5.49 -5.62
CA THR A 3 6.82 -5.88 -4.33
C THR A 3 7.67 -5.20 -3.26
N VAL A 4 7.01 -4.45 -2.38
CA VAL A 4 7.69 -3.70 -1.33
C VAL A 4 7.73 -4.50 -0.04
N LEU A 5 6.66 -5.23 0.24
CA LEU A 5 6.55 -6.00 1.49
C LEU A 5 5.56 -7.14 1.28
N ARG A 6 5.92 -8.32 1.80
CA ARG A 6 4.97 -9.44 1.92
C ARG A 6 4.77 -9.69 3.40
N LEU A 7 3.51 -9.75 3.82
CA LEU A 7 3.17 -9.98 5.21
C LEU A 7 1.90 -10.80 5.24
N LEU A 8 1.95 -11.99 5.88
CA LEU A 8 0.86 -12.93 5.83
C LEU A 8 0.56 -13.26 4.36
N ASN A 9 -0.71 -13.18 3.94
CA ASN A 9 -1.06 -13.41 2.54
C ASN A 9 -1.28 -12.09 1.80
N TRP A 10 -0.73 -11.00 2.32
CA TRP A 10 -0.84 -9.68 1.70
C TRP A 10 0.45 -9.33 0.99
N ARG A 11 0.30 -8.68 -0.19
CA ARG A 11 1.42 -8.21 -0.96
C ARG A 11 1.27 -6.72 -1.18
N PHE A 12 2.21 -5.94 -0.67
CA PHE A 12 2.24 -4.49 -0.80
C PHE A 12 3.16 -4.13 -1.95
N HIS A 13 2.68 -3.32 -2.89
CA HIS A 13 3.46 -3.05 -4.09
C HIS A 13 3.13 -1.68 -4.68
N PHE A 14 4.02 -1.23 -5.57
CA PHE A 14 3.83 -0.01 -6.37
C PHE A 14 3.71 -0.40 -7.83
N TYR A 15 3.04 0.44 -8.62
CA TYR A 15 3.07 0.32 -10.08
C TYR A 15 4.06 1.34 -10.60
N SER A 16 4.89 0.95 -11.56
CA SER A 16 6.01 1.77 -12.02
C SER A 16 5.58 3.03 -12.77
N ASP A 17 4.35 3.07 -13.26
CA ASP A 17 3.85 4.22 -14.03
C ASP A 17 3.10 5.24 -13.17
N GLU A 18 3.15 5.12 -11.86
CA GLU A 18 2.41 5.99 -10.95
C GLU A 18 3.27 7.00 -10.20
N GLY A 19 4.51 7.21 -10.65
CA GLY A 19 5.43 8.10 -9.93
C GLY A 19 5.02 9.56 -9.92
N SER A 20 4.09 9.96 -10.79
CA SER A 20 3.61 11.34 -10.79
C SER A 20 2.48 11.58 -9.78
N GLU A 21 1.95 10.51 -9.19
CA GLU A 21 0.91 10.62 -8.18
C GLU A 21 1.53 10.82 -6.81
N PRO A 22 0.77 11.31 -5.82
CA PRO A 22 1.23 11.34 -4.44
C PRO A 22 1.56 9.93 -3.95
N PRO A 23 2.48 9.79 -3.00
CA PRO A 23 2.87 8.47 -2.51
C PRO A 23 1.68 7.63 -2.06
N HIS A 24 1.68 6.36 -2.48
CA HIS A 24 0.62 5.43 -2.13
C HIS A 24 1.15 3.99 -2.25
N THR A 25 0.39 3.04 -1.73
CA THR A 25 0.72 1.63 -1.88
C THR A 25 -0.53 0.84 -2.25
N HIS A 26 -0.36 -0.13 -3.13
CA HIS A 26 -1.40 -1.09 -3.46
C HIS A 26 -1.20 -2.33 -2.60
N VAL A 27 -2.29 -3.00 -2.25
CA VAL A 27 -2.23 -4.22 -1.44
C VAL A 27 -3.10 -5.28 -2.09
N ASP A 28 -2.50 -6.43 -2.38
CA ASP A 28 -3.25 -7.60 -2.82
C ASP A 28 -3.51 -8.49 -1.60
N ALA A 29 -4.75 -8.91 -1.43
CA ALA A 29 -5.18 -9.72 -0.30
C ALA A 29 -6.13 -10.80 -0.82
N GLY A 30 -5.57 -11.96 -1.17
CA GLY A 30 -6.37 -13.01 -1.81
C GLY A 30 -6.95 -12.52 -3.11
N ASP A 31 -8.28 -12.59 -3.25
CA ASP A 31 -8.97 -12.08 -4.43
C ASP A 31 -9.23 -10.58 -4.35
N GLY A 32 -8.96 -9.97 -3.20
CA GLY A 32 -9.24 -8.56 -2.99
C GLY A 32 -8.02 -7.70 -3.18
N GLU A 33 -8.29 -6.40 -3.26
CA GLU A 33 -7.20 -5.42 -3.36
C GLU A 33 -7.64 -4.11 -2.74
N CYS A 34 -6.66 -3.31 -2.32
CA CYS A 34 -6.94 -1.98 -1.84
C CYS A 34 -5.76 -1.07 -2.13
N LYS A 35 -6.01 0.22 -1.99
CA LYS A 35 -4.99 1.24 -2.24
C LYS A 35 -5.06 2.24 -1.08
N PHE A 36 -3.91 2.52 -0.48
CA PHE A 36 -3.79 3.51 0.57
C PHE A 36 -2.87 4.63 0.13
N ARG A 37 -3.29 5.87 0.32
CA ARG A 37 -2.37 6.99 0.21
C ARG A 37 -1.51 7.01 1.46
N LEU A 38 -0.31 7.54 1.29
CA LEU A 38 0.63 7.69 2.39
C LEU A 38 0.77 9.16 2.71
N SER A 39 1.03 9.48 3.99
CA SER A 39 1.35 10.82 4.45
C SER A 39 0.23 11.85 4.25
N PRO A 40 -0.87 11.76 4.95
CA PRO A 40 -1.21 10.73 5.93
C PRO A 40 -1.78 9.49 5.25
N VAL A 41 -1.85 8.39 6.00
CA VAL A 41 -2.43 7.17 5.49
C VAL A 41 -3.93 7.34 5.38
N VAL A 42 -4.45 7.19 4.16
CA VAL A 42 -5.88 7.32 3.88
C VAL A 42 -6.27 6.26 2.87
N LEU A 43 -7.32 5.52 3.16
CA LEU A 43 -7.84 4.53 2.22
C LEU A 43 -8.36 5.23 0.97
N ALA A 44 -7.83 4.86 -0.20
CA ALA A 44 -8.27 5.44 -1.46
C ALA A 44 -9.35 4.58 -2.12
N ARG A 45 -9.19 3.25 -2.06
CA ARG A 45 -10.23 2.36 -2.56
C ARG A 45 -9.97 0.94 -2.05
N ALA A 46 -11.03 0.12 -2.07
CA ALA A 46 -10.93 -1.27 -1.69
C ALA A 46 -11.95 -2.07 -2.48
N SER A 47 -11.61 -3.33 -2.79
CA SER A 47 -12.48 -4.24 -3.51
C SER A 47 -12.27 -5.64 -2.98
N ARG A 48 -13.35 -6.33 -2.64
CA ARG A 48 -13.34 -7.73 -2.23
C ARG A 48 -12.50 -8.00 -0.98
N ILE A 49 -12.51 -7.07 -0.04
CA ILE A 49 -11.82 -7.22 1.24
C ILE A 49 -12.84 -6.96 2.33
N LYS A 50 -12.91 -7.86 3.31
CA LYS A 50 -13.83 -7.70 4.43
C LYS A 50 -13.39 -6.54 5.30
N ALA A 51 -14.36 -5.88 5.94
CA ALA A 51 -14.08 -4.67 6.71
C ALA A 51 -13.03 -4.89 7.80
N HIS A 52 -13.09 -6.01 8.52
CA HIS A 52 -12.12 -6.23 9.60
C HIS A 52 -10.72 -6.49 9.06
N GLU A 53 -10.61 -7.16 7.93
CA GLU A 53 -9.31 -7.39 7.30
C GLU A 53 -8.75 -6.06 6.78
N LEU A 54 -9.61 -5.23 6.19
CA LEU A 54 -9.21 -3.94 5.69
C LEU A 54 -8.66 -3.06 6.83
N ARG A 55 -9.30 -3.12 8.01
CA ARG A 55 -8.81 -2.36 9.17
C ARG A 55 -7.45 -2.86 9.63
N THR A 56 -7.23 -4.19 9.57
CA THR A 56 -5.93 -4.75 9.94
C THR A 56 -4.84 -4.31 8.97
N ILE A 57 -5.16 -4.32 7.67
CA ILE A 57 -4.21 -3.85 6.65
C ILE A 57 -3.90 -2.38 6.88
N GLU A 58 -4.92 -1.57 7.15
CA GLU A 58 -4.71 -0.14 7.40
C GLU A 58 -3.79 0.08 8.59
N ALA A 59 -3.97 -0.69 9.66
CA ALA A 59 -3.10 -0.58 10.83
C ALA A 59 -1.65 -0.87 10.49
N VAL A 60 -1.41 -1.86 9.63
CA VAL A 60 -0.06 -2.19 9.17
C VAL A 60 0.54 -1.04 8.37
N VAL A 61 -0.26 -0.44 7.47
CA VAL A 61 0.23 0.67 6.65
C VAL A 61 0.56 1.87 7.54
N ILE A 62 -0.30 2.17 8.52
CA ILE A 62 -0.04 3.27 9.46
C ILE A 62 1.23 3.01 10.25
N GLU A 63 1.39 1.82 10.78
CA GLU A 63 2.56 1.47 11.57
C GLU A 63 3.85 1.56 10.77
N ARG A 64 3.79 1.24 9.48
CA ARG A 64 4.96 1.20 8.62
C ARG A 64 4.99 2.33 7.59
N GLU A 65 4.29 3.43 7.89
CA GLU A 65 4.22 4.56 6.96
C GLU A 65 5.59 5.04 6.52
N ALA A 66 6.50 5.21 7.48
CA ALA A 66 7.85 5.71 7.16
C ALA A 66 8.59 4.75 6.23
N PHE A 67 8.42 3.44 6.44
CA PHE A 67 9.03 2.43 5.60
C PHE A 67 8.50 2.52 4.16
N PHE A 68 7.18 2.64 4.01
CA PHE A 68 6.59 2.74 2.67
C PHE A 68 7.00 4.03 1.97
N LEU A 69 7.08 5.14 2.69
CA LEU A 69 7.52 6.40 2.11
C LEU A 69 8.97 6.32 1.65
N GLU A 70 9.83 5.69 2.44
CA GLU A 70 11.23 5.51 2.06
C GLU A 70 11.34 4.69 0.79
N LYS A 71 10.58 3.59 0.71
CA LYS A 71 10.59 2.74 -0.49
C LYS A 71 10.03 3.47 -1.71
N TRP A 72 8.99 4.28 -1.51
CA TRP A 72 8.43 5.08 -2.58
C TRP A 72 9.48 6.03 -3.15
N HIS A 73 10.18 6.75 -2.27
CA HIS A 73 11.20 7.70 -2.70
C HIS A 73 12.37 7.00 -3.37
N GLU A 74 12.77 5.85 -2.87
CA GLU A 74 13.84 5.07 -3.51
C GLU A 74 13.44 4.64 -4.91
N PHE A 75 12.22 4.15 -5.06
CA PHE A 75 11.76 3.59 -6.33
C PHE A 75 11.53 4.68 -7.39
N PHE A 76 10.95 5.79 -6.99
CA PHE A 76 10.60 6.86 -7.94
C PHE A 76 11.62 8.00 -7.98
N GLY A 77 12.64 7.96 -7.14
CA GLY A 77 13.69 8.96 -7.16
C GLY A 77 13.28 10.33 -6.63
N ARG A 78 12.31 10.38 -5.74
CA ARG A 78 11.84 11.67 -5.21
C ARG A 78 11.56 11.60 -3.73
#